data_714e93d7db8881c115eba911d905eb74
#
_entry.id   714e93d7db8881c115eba911d905eb74
#
_cell.length_a   1.000
_cell.length_b   1.000
_cell.length_c   1.000
_cell.angle_alpha   90.00
_cell.angle_beta   90.00
_cell.angle_gamma   90.00
#
_symmetry.space_group_name_H-M   'P 1'
#
loop_
_entity.id
_entity.type
_entity.pdbx_description
1 polymer ?
#
loop_
_entity_poly.entity_id
_entity_poly.type
_entity_poly.pdbx_seq_one_letter_code
_entity_poly.pdbx_strand_id
1 'polypeptide(L)'
;KKIYLPLIFLAVIGLISVLLTTYFSIQKVEKDVYTNEKESLRVYVQNQLEAKYDVAITNAITIASNYYVIESLLKEDRAIAAKGLKEITKTFKEQTDFKNVQIHIHTKDIKSFLREWMPQKFGDDLSSFRHTIKKVKESKLPLTAIEMGVAGMTLRGVAPILKEGEYLGSVEIIQSFGSIVTNAKKDLDASVIFLTDKKQ
;
A
#
# COMPACT_ATOMS: atom_id res chain seq x y z
N LYS A 1 -3.09 75.59 -14.03
CA LYS A 1 -3.66 74.39 -14.67
C LYS A 1 -2.64 73.39 -15.24
N LYS A 2 -1.38 73.76 -15.54
CA LYS A 2 -0.37 72.87 -16.16
C LYS A 2 0.36 71.92 -15.16
N ILE A 3 0.29 72.15 -13.84
CA ILE A 3 1.03 71.34 -12.84
C ILE A 3 0.22 70.10 -12.39
N TYR A 4 -1.08 70.09 -12.47
CA TYR A 4 -1.93 68.98 -11.98
C TYR A 4 -1.90 67.75 -12.95
N LEU A 5 -1.72 67.97 -14.24
CA LEU A 5 -1.71 66.87 -15.25
C LEU A 5 -0.57 65.84 -15.01
N PRO A 6 0.71 66.25 -14.79
CA PRO A 6 1.79 65.33 -14.49
C PRO A 6 1.60 64.62 -13.12
N LEU A 7 1.01 65.30 -12.12
CA LEU A 7 0.70 64.66 -10.84
C LEU A 7 -0.35 63.59 -10.94
N ILE A 8 -1.42 63.82 -11.70
CA ILE A 8 -2.46 62.82 -12.02
C ILE A 8 -1.84 61.65 -12.75
N PHE A 9 -0.99 61.90 -13.74
CA PHE A 9 -0.32 60.84 -14.51
C PHE A 9 0.59 59.94 -13.61
N LEU A 10 1.38 60.55 -12.72
CA LEU A 10 2.19 59.81 -11.72
C LEU A 10 1.32 59.01 -10.76
N ALA A 11 0.19 59.55 -10.30
CA ALA A 11 -0.76 58.82 -9.45
C ALA A 11 -1.38 57.61 -10.15
N VAL A 12 -1.75 57.75 -11.45
CA VAL A 12 -2.25 56.66 -12.26
C VAL A 12 -1.20 55.57 -12.49
N ILE A 13 0.05 55.94 -12.80
CA ILE A 13 1.17 54.98 -12.91
C ILE A 13 1.39 54.24 -11.60
N GLY A 14 1.40 54.96 -10.47
CA GLY A 14 1.51 54.36 -9.16
C GLY A 14 0.39 53.35 -8.87
N LEU A 15 -0.83 53.72 -9.18
CA LEU A 15 -1.99 52.82 -9.01
C LEU A 15 -1.87 51.55 -9.87
N ILE A 16 -1.50 51.72 -11.14
CA ILE A 16 -1.30 50.59 -12.09
C ILE A 16 -0.17 49.69 -11.56
N SER A 17 0.94 50.25 -11.07
CA SER A 17 2.07 49.49 -10.52
C SER A 17 1.63 48.66 -9.30
N VAL A 18 0.87 49.25 -8.39
CA VAL A 18 0.31 48.53 -7.22
C VAL A 18 -0.63 47.41 -7.66
N LEU A 19 -1.52 47.65 -8.62
CA LEU A 19 -2.41 46.62 -9.13
C LEU A 19 -1.66 45.47 -9.78
N LEU A 20 -0.64 45.77 -10.60
CA LEU A 20 0.18 44.74 -11.23
C LEU A 20 0.98 43.91 -10.18
N THR A 21 1.63 44.58 -9.24
CA THR A 21 2.38 43.87 -8.18
C THR A 21 1.47 43.00 -7.33
N THR A 22 0.28 43.47 -6.98
CA THR A 22 -0.72 42.69 -6.25
C THR A 22 -1.20 41.49 -7.06
N TYR A 23 -1.48 41.68 -8.34
CA TYR A 23 -1.89 40.60 -9.24
C TYR A 23 -0.81 39.48 -9.31
N PHE A 24 0.44 39.86 -9.58
CA PHE A 24 1.53 38.87 -9.65
C PHE A 24 1.81 38.21 -8.31
N SER A 25 1.65 38.95 -7.20
CA SER A 25 1.79 38.36 -5.85
C SER A 25 0.71 37.34 -5.55
N ILE A 26 -0.54 37.60 -5.91
CA ILE A 26 -1.64 36.65 -5.75
C ILE A 26 -1.38 35.38 -6.57
N GLN A 27 -1.01 35.52 -7.86
CA GLN A 27 -0.70 34.40 -8.72
C GLN A 27 0.46 33.53 -8.17
N LYS A 28 1.48 34.19 -7.61
CA LYS A 28 2.59 33.48 -6.98
C LYS A 28 2.16 32.72 -5.74
N VAL A 29 1.42 33.37 -4.85
CA VAL A 29 0.90 32.73 -3.62
C VAL A 29 0.00 31.55 -3.97
N GLU A 30 -0.92 31.69 -4.92
CA GLU A 30 -1.80 30.61 -5.35
C GLU A 30 -1.00 29.42 -5.88
N LYS A 31 -0.01 29.65 -6.72
CA LYS A 31 0.88 28.61 -7.25
C LYS A 31 1.69 27.94 -6.13
N ASP A 32 2.22 28.69 -5.19
CA ASP A 32 3.03 28.16 -4.08
C ASP A 32 2.15 27.32 -3.14
N VAL A 33 0.95 27.78 -2.83
CA VAL A 33 -0.04 27.02 -2.02
C VAL A 33 -0.40 25.71 -2.71
N TYR A 34 -0.78 25.76 -3.98
CA TYR A 34 -1.13 24.55 -4.74
C TYR A 34 0.03 23.54 -4.81
N THR A 35 1.26 24.04 -5.02
CA THR A 35 2.45 23.18 -5.09
C THR A 35 2.73 22.52 -3.73
N ASN A 36 2.61 23.27 -2.64
CA ASN A 36 2.82 22.78 -1.29
C ASN A 36 1.75 21.75 -0.88
N GLU A 37 0.49 22.00 -1.21
CA GLU A 37 -0.60 21.06 -0.94
C GLU A 37 -0.41 19.76 -1.71
N LYS A 38 -0.07 19.84 -3.01
CA LYS A 38 0.23 18.67 -3.83
C LYS A 38 1.38 17.84 -3.26
N GLU A 39 2.47 18.49 -2.85
CA GLU A 39 3.62 17.81 -2.27
C GLU A 39 3.28 17.17 -0.91
N SER A 40 2.53 17.87 -0.07
CA SER A 40 2.04 17.33 1.21
C SER A 40 1.19 16.08 1.03
N LEU A 41 0.25 16.11 0.07
CA LEU A 41 -0.57 14.94 -0.28
C LEU A 41 0.27 13.79 -0.81
N ARG A 42 1.25 14.06 -1.66
CA ARG A 42 2.17 13.06 -2.19
C ARG A 42 2.94 12.36 -1.07
N VAL A 43 3.56 13.13 -0.18
CA VAL A 43 4.31 12.61 0.97
C VAL A 43 3.40 11.82 1.91
N TYR A 44 2.18 12.31 2.18
CA TYR A 44 1.21 11.59 2.98
C TYR A 44 0.90 10.20 2.41
N VAL A 45 0.56 10.12 1.12
CA VAL A 45 0.22 8.83 0.48
C VAL A 45 1.42 7.90 0.46
N GLN A 46 2.64 8.41 0.20
CA GLN A 46 3.87 7.62 0.25
C GLN A 46 4.10 7.04 1.66
N ASN A 47 4.01 7.84 2.71
CA ASN A 47 4.17 7.37 4.08
C ASN A 47 3.13 6.31 4.45
N GLN A 48 1.89 6.47 4.01
CA GLN A 48 0.83 5.46 4.22
C GLN A 48 1.13 4.14 3.48
N LEU A 49 1.69 4.22 2.27
CA LEU A 49 2.10 3.03 1.50
C LEU A 49 3.29 2.33 2.18
N GLU A 50 4.32 3.07 2.57
CA GLU A 50 5.50 2.53 3.26
C GLU A 50 5.10 1.84 4.56
N ALA A 51 4.27 2.48 5.39
CA ALA A 51 3.76 1.85 6.61
C ALA A 51 3.03 0.53 6.33
N LYS A 52 2.25 0.46 5.23
CA LYS A 52 1.61 -0.79 4.82
C LYS A 52 2.60 -1.85 4.34
N TYR A 53 3.65 -1.46 3.64
CA TYR A 53 4.72 -2.37 3.22
C TYR A 53 5.41 -2.98 4.45
N ASP A 54 5.79 -2.15 5.42
CA ASP A 54 6.46 -2.61 6.63
C ASP A 54 5.59 -3.57 7.43
N VAL A 55 4.32 -3.26 7.59
CA VAL A 55 3.35 -4.14 8.25
C VAL A 55 3.18 -5.45 7.48
N ALA A 56 3.05 -5.40 6.16
CA ALA A 56 2.86 -6.60 5.35
C ALA A 56 4.08 -7.52 5.43
N ILE A 57 5.29 -6.97 5.26
CA ILE A 57 6.51 -7.79 5.24
C ILE A 57 6.86 -8.33 6.62
N THR A 58 6.73 -7.53 7.67
CA THR A 58 7.02 -7.95 9.05
C THR A 58 6.08 -9.08 9.48
N ASN A 59 4.79 -8.95 9.19
CA ASN A 59 3.82 -10.00 9.49
C ASN A 59 4.06 -11.26 8.63
N ALA A 60 4.40 -11.11 7.35
CA ALA A 60 4.73 -12.25 6.49
C ALA A 60 5.93 -13.03 7.05
N ILE A 61 7.02 -12.35 7.43
CA ILE A 61 8.20 -12.98 8.03
C ILE A 61 7.85 -13.66 9.35
N THR A 62 7.08 -13.00 10.21
CA THR A 62 6.67 -13.55 11.52
C THR A 62 5.83 -14.81 11.33
N ILE A 63 4.87 -14.80 10.41
CA ILE A 63 4.01 -15.95 10.14
C ILE A 63 4.79 -17.06 9.42
N ALA A 64 5.74 -16.73 8.54
CA ALA A 64 6.61 -17.72 7.90
C ALA A 64 7.43 -18.54 8.88
N SER A 65 7.78 -17.95 10.02
CA SER A 65 8.53 -18.60 11.11
C SER A 65 7.63 -19.30 12.13
N ASN A 66 6.31 -19.26 11.95
CA ASN A 66 5.38 -19.86 12.91
C ASN A 66 5.41 -21.39 12.83
N TYR A 67 5.54 -22.02 13.99
CA TYR A 67 5.61 -23.49 14.11
C TYR A 67 4.43 -24.20 13.41
N TYR A 68 3.21 -23.76 13.62
CA TYR A 68 2.03 -24.38 13.00
C TYR A 68 2.02 -24.25 11.48
N VAL A 69 2.54 -23.16 10.95
CA VAL A 69 2.64 -22.96 9.50
C VAL A 69 3.68 -23.90 8.89
N ILE A 70 4.86 -24.00 9.50
CA ILE A 70 5.92 -24.93 9.07
C ILE A 70 5.44 -26.38 9.13
N GLU A 71 4.92 -26.80 10.29
CA GLU A 71 4.43 -28.17 10.49
C GLU A 71 3.29 -28.56 9.54
N SER A 72 2.42 -27.60 9.23
CA SER A 72 1.32 -27.84 8.29
C SER A 72 1.78 -28.19 6.89
N LEU A 73 2.83 -27.52 6.40
CA LEU A 73 3.42 -27.80 5.09
C LEU A 73 4.21 -29.10 5.08
N LEU A 74 4.93 -29.42 6.15
CA LEU A 74 5.66 -30.67 6.27
C LEU A 74 4.74 -31.90 6.33
N LYS A 75 3.60 -31.75 7.00
CA LYS A 75 2.59 -32.84 7.14
C LYS A 75 1.51 -32.78 6.06
N GLU A 76 1.56 -31.81 5.18
CA GLU A 76 0.51 -31.53 4.17
C GLU A 76 -0.90 -31.40 4.80
N ASP A 77 -0.96 -30.99 6.08
CA ASP A 77 -2.21 -30.84 6.84
C ASP A 77 -2.56 -29.36 7.06
N ARG A 78 -3.54 -28.88 6.30
CA ARG A 78 -4.04 -27.50 6.35
C ARG A 78 -4.73 -27.14 7.66
N ALA A 79 -5.29 -28.13 8.38
CA ALA A 79 -5.99 -27.89 9.64
C ALA A 79 -5.02 -27.38 10.73
N ILE A 80 -3.77 -27.79 10.68
CA ILE A 80 -2.72 -27.33 11.60
C ILE A 80 -2.49 -25.81 11.38
N ALA A 81 -2.30 -25.37 10.13
CA ALA A 81 -2.13 -23.96 9.82
C ALA A 81 -3.39 -23.14 10.16
N ALA A 82 -4.57 -23.64 9.80
CA ALA A 82 -5.84 -22.95 10.08
C ALA A 82 -6.03 -22.72 11.58
N LYS A 83 -5.70 -23.69 12.43
CA LYS A 83 -5.75 -23.57 13.88
C LYS A 83 -4.77 -22.51 14.39
N GLY A 84 -3.52 -22.53 13.90
CA GLY A 84 -2.49 -21.58 14.32
C GLY A 84 -2.77 -20.13 13.87
N LEU A 85 -3.33 -19.96 12.68
CA LEU A 85 -3.65 -18.63 12.15
C LEU A 85 -4.93 -18.02 12.75
N LYS A 86 -5.87 -18.81 13.21
CA LYS A 86 -7.16 -18.34 13.75
C LYS A 86 -6.98 -17.32 14.89
N GLU A 87 -6.08 -17.60 15.81
CA GLU A 87 -5.81 -16.69 16.94
C GLU A 87 -5.09 -15.42 16.47
N ILE A 88 -4.16 -15.55 15.52
CA ILE A 88 -3.43 -14.40 14.95
C ILE A 88 -4.41 -13.45 14.25
N THR A 89 -5.27 -13.97 13.38
CA THR A 89 -6.24 -13.15 12.63
C THR A 89 -7.32 -12.56 13.54
N LYS A 90 -7.72 -13.27 14.57
CA LYS A 90 -8.61 -12.74 15.60
C LYS A 90 -7.97 -11.54 16.32
N THR A 91 -6.73 -11.69 16.75
CA THR A 91 -5.99 -10.61 17.42
C THR A 91 -5.82 -9.39 16.51
N PHE A 92 -5.51 -9.59 15.23
CA PHE A 92 -5.44 -8.48 14.26
C PHE A 92 -6.78 -7.73 14.15
N LYS A 93 -7.89 -8.45 14.05
CA LYS A 93 -9.22 -7.84 13.93
C LYS A 93 -9.68 -7.11 15.19
N GLU A 94 -9.34 -7.60 16.36
CA GLU A 94 -9.83 -7.09 17.64
C GLU A 94 -8.93 -5.99 18.23
N GLN A 95 -7.61 -6.09 18.06
CA GLN A 95 -6.64 -5.27 18.79
C GLN A 95 -5.86 -4.29 17.91
N THR A 96 -6.08 -4.29 16.60
CA THR A 96 -5.36 -3.41 15.67
C THR A 96 -6.29 -2.79 14.64
N ASP A 97 -5.79 -1.79 13.92
CA ASP A 97 -6.48 -1.21 12.76
C ASP A 97 -6.36 -2.08 11.50
N PHE A 98 -5.66 -3.22 11.58
CA PHE A 98 -5.47 -4.17 10.47
C PHE A 98 -6.63 -5.16 10.30
N LYS A 99 -7.86 -4.66 10.32
CA LYS A 99 -9.09 -5.48 10.30
C LYS A 99 -9.30 -6.30 9.03
N ASN A 100 -8.68 -5.90 7.93
CA ASN A 100 -8.87 -6.50 6.60
C ASN A 100 -7.60 -7.16 6.05
N VAL A 101 -6.72 -7.63 6.92
CA VAL A 101 -5.54 -8.41 6.53
C VAL A 101 -5.97 -9.82 6.18
N GLN A 102 -5.54 -10.30 5.02
CA GLN A 102 -5.75 -11.68 4.57
C GLN A 102 -4.42 -12.42 4.54
N ILE A 103 -4.39 -13.64 5.04
CA ILE A 103 -3.21 -14.51 5.09
C ILE A 103 -3.39 -15.65 4.09
N HIS A 104 -2.43 -15.80 3.18
CA HIS A 104 -2.42 -16.86 2.18
C HIS A 104 -1.12 -17.64 2.27
N ILE A 105 -1.21 -18.96 2.44
CA ILE A 105 -0.07 -19.88 2.43
C ILE A 105 -0.03 -20.61 1.10
N HIS A 106 1.16 -20.76 0.55
CA HIS A 106 1.43 -21.45 -0.71
C HIS A 106 2.37 -22.63 -0.51
N THR A 107 2.19 -23.68 -1.29
CA THR A 107 3.12 -24.83 -1.32
C THR A 107 4.42 -24.49 -2.05
N LYS A 108 5.41 -25.38 -1.95
CA LYS A 108 6.67 -25.30 -2.73
C LYS A 108 6.45 -25.23 -4.25
N ASP A 109 5.33 -25.79 -4.75
CA ASP A 109 4.98 -25.82 -6.15
C ASP A 109 4.10 -24.62 -6.57
N ILE A 110 4.04 -23.58 -5.74
CA ILE A 110 3.28 -22.35 -6.00
C ILE A 110 1.77 -22.62 -6.16
N LYS A 111 1.24 -23.57 -5.42
CA LYS A 111 -0.19 -23.80 -5.33
C LYS A 111 -0.74 -23.19 -4.06
N SER A 112 -2.02 -22.80 -4.09
CA SER A 112 -2.72 -22.33 -2.90
C SER A 112 -2.84 -23.46 -1.87
N PHE A 113 -2.18 -23.32 -0.73
CA PHE A 113 -2.28 -24.28 0.37
C PHE A 113 -3.43 -23.92 1.32
N LEU A 114 -3.44 -22.68 1.82
CA LEU A 114 -4.50 -22.22 2.72
C LEU A 114 -4.76 -20.72 2.52
N ARG A 115 -6.00 -20.37 2.20
CA ARG A 115 -6.53 -19.01 2.34
C ARG A 115 -7.25 -18.92 3.68
N GLU A 116 -6.73 -18.15 4.62
CA GLU A 116 -7.32 -18.04 5.96
C GLU A 116 -8.79 -17.57 5.90
N TRP A 117 -9.10 -16.63 5.01
CA TRP A 117 -10.46 -16.08 4.84
C TRP A 117 -11.41 -16.96 4.01
N MET A 118 -10.89 -17.99 3.32
CA MET A 118 -11.65 -18.91 2.47
C MET A 118 -10.99 -20.31 2.44
N PRO A 119 -10.97 -21.05 3.57
CA PRO A 119 -10.21 -22.29 3.71
C PRO A 119 -10.65 -23.42 2.77
N GLN A 120 -11.89 -23.38 2.26
CA GLN A 120 -12.43 -24.36 1.33
C GLN A 120 -11.88 -24.21 -0.10
N LYS A 121 -11.28 -23.03 -0.45
CA LYS A 121 -10.69 -22.78 -1.78
C LYS A 121 -9.18 -22.94 -1.72
N PHE A 122 -8.67 -24.07 -2.23
CA PHE A 122 -7.25 -24.42 -2.21
C PHE A 122 -6.87 -25.28 -3.41
N GLY A 123 -5.58 -25.52 -3.60
CA GLY A 123 -5.02 -26.42 -4.62
C GLY A 123 -4.86 -25.81 -6.01
N ASP A 124 -5.40 -24.61 -6.24
CA ASP A 124 -5.24 -23.92 -7.53
C ASP A 124 -3.80 -23.52 -7.78
N ASP A 125 -3.35 -23.68 -9.02
CA ASP A 125 -2.02 -23.30 -9.49
C ASP A 125 -1.94 -21.78 -9.66
N LEU A 126 -0.96 -21.18 -9.03
CA LEU A 126 -0.72 -19.73 -9.03
C LEU A 126 0.50 -19.36 -9.88
N SER A 127 1.25 -20.34 -10.39
CA SER A 127 2.53 -20.14 -11.04
C SER A 127 2.46 -19.31 -12.33
N SER A 128 1.32 -19.32 -13.03
CA SER A 128 1.17 -18.63 -14.31
C SER A 128 1.07 -17.11 -14.19
N PHE A 129 0.61 -16.58 -13.04
CA PHE A 129 0.31 -15.14 -12.87
C PHE A 129 0.84 -14.51 -11.57
N ARG A 130 1.38 -15.29 -10.62
CA ARG A 130 1.86 -14.78 -9.34
C ARG A 130 3.39 -14.63 -9.37
N HIS A 131 3.85 -13.51 -9.94
CA HIS A 131 5.29 -13.24 -10.13
C HIS A 131 6.03 -13.04 -8.81
N THR A 132 5.38 -12.42 -7.81
CA THR A 132 5.96 -12.20 -6.48
C THR A 132 6.31 -13.51 -5.78
N ILE A 133 5.41 -14.50 -5.83
CA ILE A 133 5.63 -15.81 -5.20
C ILE A 133 6.80 -16.56 -5.89
N LYS A 134 6.87 -16.50 -7.23
CA LYS A 134 8.00 -17.07 -7.98
C LYS A 134 9.32 -16.46 -7.56
N LYS A 135 9.38 -15.13 -7.47
CA LYS A 135 10.60 -14.42 -7.08
C LYS A 135 11.03 -14.75 -5.65
N VAL A 136 10.08 -14.90 -4.71
CA VAL A 136 10.37 -15.32 -3.34
C VAL A 136 10.88 -16.75 -3.29
N LYS A 137 10.32 -17.67 -4.08
CA LYS A 137 10.83 -19.06 -4.20
C LYS A 137 12.26 -19.10 -4.70
N GLU A 138 12.58 -18.33 -5.75
CA GLU A 138 13.90 -18.29 -6.37
C GLU A 138 14.96 -17.65 -5.47
N SER A 139 14.64 -16.51 -4.90
CA SER A 139 15.58 -15.74 -4.08
C SER A 139 15.69 -16.25 -2.63
N LYS A 140 14.65 -16.92 -2.12
CA LYS A 140 14.46 -17.24 -0.71
C LYS A 140 14.52 -16.00 0.21
N LEU A 141 14.23 -14.84 -0.34
CA LEU A 141 14.17 -13.57 0.39
C LEU A 141 12.74 -13.02 0.38
N PRO A 142 12.32 -12.37 1.49
CA PRO A 142 11.02 -11.72 1.53
C PRO A 142 10.99 -10.50 0.61
N LEU A 143 9.80 -10.18 0.06
CA LEU A 143 9.59 -8.98 -0.73
C LEU A 143 8.19 -8.40 -0.56
N THR A 144 8.04 -7.12 -0.85
CA THR A 144 6.77 -6.44 -0.97
C THR A 144 6.49 -6.04 -2.41
N ALA A 145 5.23 -6.03 -2.80
CA ALA A 145 4.81 -5.58 -4.13
C ALA A 145 3.36 -5.12 -4.13
N ILE A 146 3.01 -4.32 -5.13
CA ILE A 146 1.64 -4.13 -5.57
C ILE A 146 1.43 -5.08 -6.74
N GLU A 147 0.47 -5.98 -6.64
CA GLU A 147 0.22 -6.99 -7.65
C GLU A 147 -1.28 -7.18 -7.89
N MET A 148 -1.64 -7.37 -9.15
CA MET A 148 -3.00 -7.70 -9.54
C MET A 148 -3.30 -9.15 -9.16
N GLY A 149 -4.35 -9.36 -8.41
CA GLY A 149 -4.87 -10.69 -8.07
C GLY A 149 -6.29 -10.88 -8.57
N VAL A 150 -6.89 -12.02 -8.26
CA VAL A 150 -8.28 -12.32 -8.63
C VAL A 150 -9.27 -11.31 -8.06
N ALA A 151 -8.98 -10.73 -6.89
CA ALA A 151 -9.81 -9.73 -6.22
C ALA A 151 -9.41 -8.28 -6.54
N GLY A 152 -8.58 -8.06 -7.54
CA GLY A 152 -8.08 -6.73 -7.93
C GLY A 152 -6.66 -6.44 -7.43
N MET A 153 -6.28 -5.17 -7.54
CA MET A 153 -4.98 -4.67 -7.13
C MET A 153 -4.88 -4.60 -5.61
N THR A 154 -3.83 -5.20 -5.06
CA THR A 154 -3.56 -5.22 -3.62
C THR A 154 -2.08 -5.04 -3.34
N LEU A 155 -1.78 -4.53 -2.14
CA LEU A 155 -0.45 -4.50 -1.57
C LEU A 155 -0.17 -5.84 -0.89
N ARG A 156 1.02 -6.38 -1.11
CA ARG A 156 1.39 -7.72 -0.65
C ARG A 156 2.76 -7.71 -0.02
N GLY A 157 2.89 -8.40 1.12
CA GLY A 157 4.17 -8.82 1.68
C GLY A 157 4.27 -10.32 1.58
N VAL A 158 5.29 -10.83 0.94
CA VAL A 158 5.49 -12.28 0.73
C VAL A 158 6.82 -12.69 1.35
N ALA A 159 6.80 -13.73 2.19
CA ALA A 159 8.00 -14.28 2.82
C ALA A 159 8.13 -15.78 2.55
N PRO A 160 9.35 -16.29 2.35
CA PRO A 160 9.60 -17.71 2.20
C PRO A 160 9.41 -18.43 3.54
N ILE A 161 8.79 -19.59 3.50
CA ILE A 161 8.74 -20.52 4.65
C ILE A 161 9.90 -21.48 4.45
N LEU A 162 10.87 -21.40 5.36
CA LEU A 162 12.09 -22.18 5.29
C LEU A 162 12.21 -23.09 6.53
N LYS A 163 12.74 -24.29 6.33
CA LYS A 163 13.21 -25.15 7.40
C LYS A 163 14.61 -25.66 7.04
N GLU A 164 15.59 -25.38 7.88
CA GLU A 164 17.00 -25.76 7.68
C GLU A 164 17.53 -25.32 6.30
N GLY A 165 17.08 -24.15 5.81
CA GLY A 165 17.47 -23.61 4.50
C GLY A 165 16.69 -24.16 3.30
N GLU A 166 15.84 -25.19 3.51
CA GLU A 166 14.97 -25.73 2.47
C GLU A 166 13.69 -24.90 2.33
N TYR A 167 13.28 -24.61 1.10
CA TYR A 167 12.04 -23.90 0.79
C TYR A 167 10.84 -24.85 0.82
N LEU A 168 9.96 -24.66 1.78
CA LEU A 168 8.73 -25.44 1.93
C LEU A 168 7.52 -24.78 1.22
N GLY A 169 7.57 -23.48 1.05
CA GLY A 169 6.48 -22.69 0.52
C GLY A 169 6.67 -21.21 0.82
N SER A 170 5.60 -20.44 0.72
CA SER A 170 5.61 -19.02 1.12
C SER A 170 4.32 -18.65 1.81
N VAL A 171 4.37 -17.58 2.60
CA VAL A 171 3.20 -16.90 3.14
C VAL A 171 3.09 -15.50 2.56
N GLU A 172 1.88 -15.10 2.32
CA GLU A 172 1.53 -13.79 1.79
C GLU A 172 0.56 -13.08 2.72
N ILE A 173 0.85 -11.82 3.03
CA ILE A 173 -0.04 -10.88 3.69
C ILE A 173 -0.60 -9.95 2.63
N ILE A 174 -1.92 -9.92 2.49
CA ILE A 174 -2.64 -9.14 1.48
C ILE A 174 -3.37 -8.00 2.18
N GLN A 175 -3.18 -6.78 1.67
CA GLN A 175 -3.84 -5.57 2.17
C GLN A 175 -4.46 -4.78 1.02
N SER A 176 -5.66 -4.23 1.26
CA SER A 176 -6.30 -3.29 0.34
C SER A 176 -5.78 -1.86 0.55
N PHE A 177 -6.04 -0.99 -0.44
CA PHE A 177 -5.75 0.44 -0.35
C PHE A 177 -6.83 1.24 0.41
N GLY A 178 -7.94 0.59 0.80
CA GLY A 178 -9.11 1.27 1.36
C GLY A 178 -8.81 2.15 2.58
N SER A 179 -7.90 1.73 3.48
CA SER A 179 -7.53 2.56 4.64
C SER A 179 -6.77 3.83 4.23
N ILE A 180 -5.97 3.82 3.17
CA ILE A 180 -5.31 5.03 2.66
C ILE A 180 -6.35 6.03 2.20
N VAL A 181 -7.35 5.57 1.44
CA VAL A 181 -8.46 6.41 0.97
C VAL A 181 -9.26 6.99 2.14
N THR A 182 -9.61 6.14 3.11
CA THR A 182 -10.38 6.57 4.28
C THR A 182 -9.60 7.56 5.16
N ASN A 183 -8.32 7.28 5.40
CA ASN A 183 -7.46 8.14 6.21
C ASN A 183 -7.19 9.48 5.52
N ALA A 184 -6.91 9.50 4.22
CA ALA A 184 -6.72 10.74 3.47
C ALA A 184 -7.98 11.63 3.51
N LYS A 185 -9.17 11.02 3.42
CA LYS A 185 -10.42 11.77 3.56
C LYS A 185 -10.61 12.32 4.96
N LYS A 186 -10.30 11.52 5.98
CA LYS A 186 -10.44 11.91 7.39
C LYS A 186 -9.44 13.00 7.81
N ASP A 187 -8.18 12.82 7.46
CA ASP A 187 -7.06 13.60 8.00
C ASP A 187 -6.81 14.89 7.20
N LEU A 188 -7.08 14.86 5.88
CA LEU A 188 -6.74 15.94 4.95
C LEU A 188 -7.94 16.42 4.11
N ASP A 189 -9.13 15.87 4.32
CA ASP A 189 -10.32 16.08 3.46
C ASP A 189 -10.05 15.82 1.97
N ALA A 190 -9.05 14.99 1.66
CA ALA A 190 -8.61 14.67 0.31
C ALA A 190 -9.21 13.35 -0.18
N SER A 191 -9.48 13.28 -1.49
CA SER A 191 -9.91 12.07 -2.16
C SER A 191 -8.73 11.45 -2.92
N VAL A 192 -8.43 10.17 -2.66
CA VAL A 192 -7.37 9.41 -3.32
C VAL A 192 -7.98 8.37 -4.25
N ILE A 193 -7.49 8.31 -5.49
CA ILE A 193 -7.88 7.33 -6.49
C ILE A 193 -6.61 6.63 -6.97
N PHE A 194 -6.60 5.29 -6.92
CA PHE A 194 -5.53 4.48 -7.47
C PHE A 194 -5.89 4.07 -8.90
N LEU A 195 -5.02 4.40 -9.83
CA LEU A 195 -5.18 4.07 -11.25
C LEU A 195 -4.12 3.05 -11.66
N THR A 196 -4.51 2.11 -12.52
CA THR A 196 -3.59 1.14 -13.14
C THR A 196 -3.62 1.29 -14.65
N ASP A 197 -2.48 1.05 -15.31
CA ASP A 197 -2.48 0.91 -16.75
C ASP A 197 -3.17 -0.40 -17.15
N LYS A 198 -4.03 -0.34 -18.15
CA LYS A 198 -4.78 -1.52 -18.66
C LYS A 198 -3.87 -2.57 -19.33
N LYS A 199 -2.59 -2.22 -19.57
CA LYS A 199 -1.62 -3.08 -20.28
C LYS A 199 -0.80 -4.00 -19.37
N GLN A 200 -1.08 -4.02 -18.06
CA GLN A 200 -0.41 -4.95 -17.13
C GLN A 200 -1.28 -6.16 -16.83
#